data_6c9f3da2ad322758f2fd324fe0ec8316
#
_entry.id   6c9f3da2ad322758f2fd324fe0ec8316
#
_cell.length_a   1.000
_cell.length_b   1.000
_cell.length_c   1.000
_cell.angle_alpha   90.00
_cell.angle_beta   90.00
_cell.angle_gamma   90.00
#
_symmetry.space_group_name_H-M   'P 1'
#
loop_
_entity.id
_entity.type
_entity.pdbx_description
1 polymer ?
#
loop_
_entity_poly.entity_id
_entity_poly.type
_entity_poly.pdbx_seq_one_letter_code
_entity_poly.pdbx_strand_id
1 'polypeptide(L)'
;MTSDRTKGDRARRDHPGEDAPAPREPADTRAARARVAAAFAEAGVTGLLHARDLDTGAELALGADTPVSTASVHKLCLLVTLYREAAAGRIDLTRPVDLPATGRTPGRTGLSAMLDAARLSLRDLAYLALAVSDNAAADVLWDEIGLDTVNRTMAELGLTRTIAVHTVRELFTALAEDTGQDSPVEPAVVARLRVLDPAFTNRSTAREMTALLAALWHGDACPGEPGAALRRLLGLQVWPHRLASGFPFDDVRVHGKTGTLPTLRHEVGVVEYPDGGRYALAVFTRAAATSITLPTADAAIGTAARLAVDALRLTSR
;
A
#
# COMPACT_ATOMS: atom_id res chain seq x y z
N MET A 1 -74.97 9.43 -39.20
CA MET A 1 -74.60 10.79 -38.89
C MET A 1 -73.79 10.74 -37.61
N THR A 2 -72.63 11.07 -37.48
CA THR A 2 -71.54 11.74 -38.16
C THR A 2 -70.19 11.15 -37.62
N SER A 3 -69.31 10.90 -38.55
CA SER A 3 -67.91 10.53 -38.36
C SER A 3 -67.19 11.57 -37.56
N ASP A 4 -66.29 11.13 -36.64
CA ASP A 4 -65.12 11.94 -36.34
C ASP A 4 -63.87 11.08 -36.18
N ARG A 5 -62.87 11.44 -36.97
CA ARG A 5 -61.57 10.76 -37.08
C ARG A 5 -60.58 11.51 -36.15
N THR A 6 -60.12 10.88 -35.09
CA THR A 6 -58.95 11.39 -34.35
C THR A 6 -57.63 10.77 -34.88
N LYS A 7 -56.78 11.64 -35.40
CA LYS A 7 -55.40 11.35 -35.86
C LYS A 7 -54.55 10.92 -34.69
N GLY A 8 -53.89 9.76 -34.86
CA GLY A 8 -52.82 9.32 -33.94
C GLY A 8 -51.57 10.18 -34.09
N ASP A 9 -51.16 10.73 -33.01
CA ASP A 9 -49.87 11.43 -32.83
C ASP A 9 -48.82 10.39 -32.54
N ARG A 10 -47.85 10.23 -33.46
CA ARG A 10 -46.67 9.36 -33.30
C ARG A 10 -45.63 10.16 -32.55
N ALA A 11 -45.53 9.97 -31.23
CA ALA A 11 -44.41 10.42 -30.44
C ALA A 11 -43.10 9.80 -30.99
N ARG A 12 -42.22 10.66 -31.46
CA ARG A 12 -40.80 10.29 -31.78
C ARG A 12 -40.14 9.83 -30.50
N ARG A 13 -39.67 8.58 -30.49
CA ARG A 13 -38.75 8.09 -29.45
C ARG A 13 -37.38 8.71 -29.72
N ASP A 14 -36.98 9.63 -28.88
CA ASP A 14 -35.60 10.11 -28.80
C ASP A 14 -34.71 8.93 -28.43
N HIS A 15 -33.75 8.62 -29.28
CA HIS A 15 -32.66 7.71 -28.98
C HIS A 15 -31.75 8.39 -27.93
N PRO A 16 -31.34 7.68 -26.85
CA PRO A 16 -30.33 8.21 -25.93
C PRO A 16 -29.02 8.40 -26.71
N GLY A 17 -28.40 9.57 -26.49
CA GLY A 17 -27.21 10.00 -27.19
C GLY A 17 -26.05 9.02 -27.15
N GLU A 18 -25.28 9.02 -28.22
CA GLU A 18 -24.00 8.36 -28.35
C GLU A 18 -23.10 8.78 -27.17
N ASP A 19 -22.53 7.80 -26.45
CA ASP A 19 -21.54 8.00 -25.42
C ASP A 19 -20.38 8.82 -25.98
N ALA A 20 -20.17 10.02 -25.47
CA ALA A 20 -19.02 10.85 -25.81
C ALA A 20 -17.75 10.05 -25.49
N PRO A 21 -16.76 9.98 -26.40
CA PRO A 21 -15.53 9.23 -26.14
C PRO A 21 -14.84 9.81 -24.90
N ALA A 22 -14.40 8.91 -24.01
CA ALA A 22 -13.67 9.29 -22.81
C ALA A 22 -12.51 10.24 -23.16
N PRO A 23 -12.27 11.30 -22.35
CA PRO A 23 -11.22 12.29 -22.64
C PRO A 23 -9.89 11.58 -22.85
N ARG A 24 -9.20 11.91 -23.93
CA ARG A 24 -7.88 11.31 -24.25
C ARG A 24 -6.88 11.76 -23.20
N GLU A 25 -6.15 10.80 -22.64
CA GLU A 25 -5.05 11.06 -21.71
C GLU A 25 -4.03 12.02 -22.32
N PRO A 26 -3.54 13.03 -21.58
CA PRO A 26 -2.51 13.95 -22.04
C PRO A 26 -1.27 13.22 -22.57
N ALA A 27 -0.63 13.74 -23.62
CA ALA A 27 0.54 13.11 -24.26
C ALA A 27 1.69 12.91 -23.26
N ASP A 28 1.91 13.89 -22.38
CA ASP A 28 2.98 13.87 -21.37
C ASP A 28 2.75 12.78 -20.30
N THR A 29 1.51 12.58 -19.85
CA THR A 29 1.16 11.50 -18.93
C THR A 29 1.39 10.12 -19.57
N ARG A 30 1.03 9.97 -20.84
CA ARG A 30 1.28 8.75 -21.61
C ARG A 30 2.76 8.46 -21.78
N ALA A 31 3.58 9.48 -22.09
CA ALA A 31 5.03 9.35 -22.20
C ALA A 31 5.67 8.95 -20.85
N ALA A 32 5.24 9.59 -19.75
CA ALA A 32 5.72 9.25 -18.41
C ALA A 32 5.35 7.80 -18.03
N ARG A 33 4.13 7.36 -18.32
CA ARG A 33 3.70 5.97 -18.09
C ARG A 33 4.54 4.96 -18.88
N ALA A 34 4.87 5.27 -20.13
CA ALA A 34 5.74 4.42 -20.95
C ALA A 34 7.16 4.33 -20.36
N ARG A 35 7.72 5.43 -19.84
CA ARG A 35 9.03 5.44 -19.17
C ARG A 35 9.01 4.61 -17.87
N VAL A 36 7.95 4.71 -17.08
CA VAL A 36 7.76 3.87 -15.88
C VAL A 36 7.72 2.39 -16.25
N ALA A 37 6.95 2.01 -17.28
CA ALA A 37 6.89 0.64 -17.76
C ALA A 37 8.25 0.12 -18.26
N ALA A 38 9.02 0.96 -18.96
CA ALA A 38 10.37 0.63 -19.43
C ALA A 38 11.32 0.39 -18.25
N ALA A 39 11.29 1.24 -17.21
CA ALA A 39 12.12 1.07 -16.01
C ALA A 39 11.83 -0.26 -15.29
N PHE A 40 10.57 -0.69 -15.21
CA PHE A 40 10.23 -2.00 -14.67
C PHE A 40 10.75 -3.15 -15.54
N ALA A 41 10.62 -3.04 -16.86
CA ALA A 41 11.11 -4.05 -17.79
C ALA A 41 12.64 -4.20 -17.71
N GLU A 42 13.39 -3.11 -17.67
CA GLU A 42 14.84 -3.08 -17.52
C GLU A 42 15.30 -3.73 -16.20
N ALA A 43 14.52 -3.56 -15.13
CA ALA A 43 14.80 -4.18 -13.84
C ALA A 43 14.38 -5.66 -13.74
N GLY A 44 13.78 -6.22 -14.80
CA GLY A 44 13.29 -7.60 -14.81
C GLY A 44 12.11 -7.85 -13.89
N VAL A 45 11.24 -6.85 -13.70
CA VAL A 45 10.04 -6.93 -12.85
C VAL A 45 8.77 -6.60 -13.64
N THR A 46 7.67 -7.22 -13.24
CA THR A 46 6.33 -6.70 -13.54
C THR A 46 5.98 -5.70 -12.46
N GLY A 47 5.67 -4.45 -12.85
CA GLY A 47 5.38 -3.37 -11.91
C GLY A 47 3.99 -2.79 -12.11
N LEU A 48 3.35 -2.44 -10.99
CA LEU A 48 2.11 -1.70 -10.91
C LEU A 48 2.37 -0.42 -10.13
N LEU A 49 1.83 0.70 -10.60
CA LEU A 49 2.08 1.99 -9.97
C LEU A 49 0.80 2.82 -9.93
N HIS A 50 0.59 3.51 -8.82
CA HIS A 50 -0.29 4.66 -8.74
C HIS A 50 0.45 5.80 -8.05
N ALA A 51 0.42 6.98 -8.64
CA ALA A 51 0.91 8.23 -8.09
C ALA A 51 -0.22 9.25 -8.10
N ARG A 52 -0.37 10.00 -7.01
CA ARG A 52 -1.39 11.04 -6.87
C ARG A 52 -0.80 12.28 -6.20
N ASP A 53 -0.97 13.41 -6.83
CA ASP A 53 -0.77 14.72 -6.22
C ASP A 53 -1.90 14.95 -5.20
N LEU A 54 -1.56 15.16 -3.92
CA LEU A 54 -2.52 15.28 -2.83
C LEU A 54 -3.24 16.63 -2.81
N ASP A 55 -2.70 17.63 -3.47
CA ASP A 55 -3.25 18.99 -3.49
C ASP A 55 -4.17 19.21 -4.70
N THR A 56 -3.77 18.72 -5.87
CA THR A 56 -4.54 18.89 -7.11
C THR A 56 -5.43 17.71 -7.47
N GLY A 57 -5.13 16.52 -6.94
CA GLY A 57 -5.79 15.28 -7.29
C GLY A 57 -5.32 14.67 -8.62
N ALA A 58 -4.33 15.26 -9.30
CA ALA A 58 -3.77 14.72 -10.54
C ALA A 58 -3.14 13.33 -10.29
N GLU A 59 -3.28 12.42 -11.26
CA GLU A 59 -2.87 11.02 -11.12
C GLU A 59 -2.04 10.53 -12.30
N LEU A 60 -1.12 9.59 -12.01
CA LEU A 60 -0.47 8.72 -12.99
C LEU A 60 -0.65 7.27 -12.57
N ALA A 61 -1.19 6.44 -13.46
CA ALA A 61 -1.55 5.07 -13.18
C ALA A 61 -0.96 4.09 -14.19
N LEU A 62 -0.42 2.97 -13.70
CA LEU A 62 0.01 1.82 -14.48
C LEU A 62 -0.50 0.55 -13.77
N GLY A 63 -1.56 -0.06 -14.31
CA GLY A 63 -2.18 -1.25 -13.69
C GLY A 63 -2.69 -1.01 -12.27
N ALA A 64 -3.07 0.24 -11.93
CA ALA A 64 -3.31 0.68 -10.56
C ALA A 64 -4.45 -0.04 -9.84
N ASP A 65 -5.38 -0.64 -10.58
CA ASP A 65 -6.56 -1.32 -10.06
C ASP A 65 -6.41 -2.84 -9.98
N THR A 66 -5.24 -3.38 -10.33
CA THR A 66 -4.94 -4.81 -10.24
C THR A 66 -4.74 -5.21 -8.77
N PRO A 67 -5.47 -6.21 -8.25
CA PRO A 67 -5.25 -6.73 -6.91
C PRO A 67 -3.86 -7.37 -6.77
N VAL A 68 -3.20 -7.12 -5.65
CA VAL A 68 -1.88 -7.66 -5.33
C VAL A 68 -1.81 -8.16 -3.90
N SER A 69 -0.96 -9.17 -3.66
CA SER A 69 -0.48 -9.49 -2.31
C SER A 69 0.32 -8.30 -1.79
N THR A 70 -0.05 -7.78 -0.63
CA THR A 70 0.55 -6.55 -0.10
C THR A 70 1.80 -6.78 0.73
N ALA A 71 2.07 -8.03 1.13
CA ALA A 71 3.13 -8.33 2.09
C ALA A 71 3.01 -7.42 3.33
N SER A 72 4.13 -6.91 3.85
CA SER A 72 4.15 -6.00 5.01
C SER A 72 3.61 -4.58 4.75
N VAL A 73 3.25 -4.22 3.52
CA VAL A 73 2.52 -2.95 3.27
C VAL A 73 1.19 -2.94 4.03
N HIS A 74 0.56 -4.11 4.24
CA HIS A 74 -0.70 -4.21 4.97
C HIS A 74 -0.62 -3.78 6.45
N LYS A 75 0.60 -3.72 7.04
CA LYS A 75 0.81 -3.13 8.36
C LYS A 75 0.41 -1.65 8.42
N LEU A 76 0.40 -0.93 7.27
CA LEU A 76 -0.14 0.42 7.22
C LEU A 76 -1.65 0.43 7.53
N CYS A 77 -2.43 -0.50 6.97
CA CYS A 77 -3.87 -0.63 7.25
C CYS A 77 -4.13 -0.90 8.74
N LEU A 78 -3.36 -1.83 9.33
CA LEU A 78 -3.39 -2.11 10.77
C LEU A 78 -3.13 -0.84 11.60
N LEU A 79 -2.08 -0.08 11.27
CA LEU A 79 -1.70 1.09 12.05
C LEU A 79 -2.63 2.28 11.84
N VAL A 80 -3.17 2.48 10.66
CA VAL A 80 -4.24 3.46 10.44
C VAL A 80 -5.43 3.13 11.33
N THR A 81 -5.82 1.86 11.40
CA THR A 81 -6.92 1.42 12.28
C THR A 81 -6.58 1.64 13.75
N LEU A 82 -5.39 1.22 14.22
CA LEU A 82 -4.95 1.43 15.60
C LEU A 82 -5.01 2.91 16.01
N TYR A 83 -4.46 3.79 15.18
CA TYR A 83 -4.43 5.23 15.48
C TYR A 83 -5.80 5.90 15.33
N ARG A 84 -6.67 5.39 14.46
CA ARG A 84 -8.08 5.82 14.36
C ARG A 84 -8.87 5.44 15.62
N GLU A 85 -8.68 4.21 16.15
CA GLU A 85 -9.26 3.76 17.40
C GLU A 85 -8.74 4.59 18.59
N ALA A 86 -7.47 4.95 18.58
CA ALA A 86 -6.91 5.86 19.58
C ALA A 86 -7.46 7.29 19.50
N ALA A 87 -7.61 7.83 18.30
CA ALA A 87 -8.24 9.14 18.08
C ALA A 87 -9.70 9.18 18.58
N ALA A 88 -10.40 8.05 18.53
CA ALA A 88 -11.74 7.90 19.06
C ALA A 88 -11.78 7.60 20.58
N GLY A 89 -10.64 7.55 21.25
CA GLY A 89 -10.52 7.28 22.68
C GLY A 89 -10.81 5.82 23.10
N ARG A 90 -10.85 4.89 22.14
CA ARG A 90 -11.10 3.47 22.43
C ARG A 90 -9.84 2.70 22.77
N ILE A 91 -8.67 3.19 22.38
CA ILE A 91 -7.37 2.58 22.66
C ILE A 91 -6.43 3.62 23.27
N ASP A 92 -5.77 3.25 24.37
CA ASP A 92 -4.66 4.01 24.94
C ASP A 92 -3.33 3.51 24.37
N LEU A 93 -2.74 4.27 23.45
CA LEU A 93 -1.44 3.96 22.83
C LEU A 93 -0.27 3.90 23.83
N THR A 94 -0.42 4.49 25.04
CA THR A 94 0.60 4.44 26.08
C THR A 94 0.53 3.19 26.94
N ARG A 95 -0.54 2.41 26.79
CA ARG A 95 -0.73 1.16 27.55
C ARG A 95 0.42 0.19 27.29
N PRO A 96 1.12 -0.27 28.35
CA PRO A 96 2.20 -1.23 28.22
C PRO A 96 1.67 -2.65 27.99
N VAL A 97 2.44 -3.43 27.24
CA VAL A 97 2.20 -4.87 26.98
C VAL A 97 3.44 -5.65 27.38
N ASP A 98 3.24 -6.73 28.13
CA ASP A 98 4.30 -7.67 28.49
C ASP A 98 4.54 -8.66 27.33
N LEU A 99 5.79 -8.78 26.91
CA LEU A 99 6.20 -9.45 25.69
C LEU A 99 7.18 -10.59 26.04
N PRO A 100 6.72 -11.85 26.18
CA PRO A 100 7.59 -12.97 26.53
C PRO A 100 8.68 -13.16 25.45
N ALA A 101 9.79 -13.79 25.84
CA ALA A 101 10.89 -14.10 24.92
C ALA A 101 10.53 -15.19 23.90
N THR A 102 9.52 -16.02 24.20
CA THR A 102 9.11 -17.16 23.38
C THR A 102 7.80 -16.88 22.62
N GLY A 103 7.53 -17.65 21.58
CA GLY A 103 6.27 -17.58 20.82
C GLY A 103 6.18 -16.38 19.87
N ARG A 104 7.27 -15.67 19.63
CA ARG A 104 7.33 -14.52 18.72
C ARG A 104 7.36 -14.97 17.27
N THR A 105 6.64 -14.27 16.44
CA THR A 105 6.71 -14.45 14.97
C THR A 105 8.11 -14.14 14.46
N PRO A 106 8.72 -15.02 13.66
CA PRO A 106 10.08 -14.85 13.17
C PRO A 106 10.27 -13.55 12.36
N GLY A 107 11.45 -12.95 12.53
CA GLY A 107 11.85 -11.74 11.79
C GLY A 107 13.31 -11.39 12.05
N ARG A 108 13.83 -10.46 11.24
CA ARG A 108 15.24 -10.03 11.31
C ARG A 108 15.44 -8.72 12.08
N THR A 109 14.36 -8.13 12.58
CA THR A 109 14.36 -6.77 13.13
C THR A 109 13.52 -6.71 14.40
N GLY A 110 13.84 -5.74 15.26
CA GLY A 110 13.06 -5.38 16.43
C GLY A 110 12.81 -6.55 17.38
N LEU A 111 11.60 -6.61 17.92
CA LEU A 111 11.15 -7.61 18.89
C LEU A 111 11.28 -9.04 18.38
N SER A 112 11.07 -9.27 17.07
CA SER A 112 11.27 -10.59 16.44
C SER A 112 12.69 -11.13 16.57
N ALA A 113 13.68 -10.26 16.72
CA ALA A 113 15.11 -10.62 16.85
C ALA A 113 15.64 -10.53 18.29
N MET A 114 14.88 -9.95 19.23
CA MET A 114 15.28 -9.84 20.63
C MET A 114 15.21 -11.18 21.35
N LEU A 115 16.17 -11.44 22.25
CA LEU A 115 16.32 -12.71 22.98
C LEU A 115 15.57 -12.72 24.30
N ASP A 116 15.47 -11.58 24.97
CA ASP A 116 14.89 -11.46 26.30
C ASP A 116 13.46 -10.94 26.25
N ALA A 117 12.71 -11.17 27.36
CA ALA A 117 11.39 -10.58 27.56
C ALA A 117 11.49 -9.04 27.54
N ALA A 118 10.44 -8.38 27.04
CA ALA A 118 10.36 -6.92 26.97
C ALA A 118 8.99 -6.45 27.46
N ARG A 119 8.89 -5.16 27.81
CA ARG A 119 7.64 -4.48 28.08
C ARG A 119 7.61 -3.16 27.31
N LEU A 120 6.71 -3.03 26.35
CA LEU A 120 6.62 -1.89 25.43
C LEU A 120 5.19 -1.36 25.40
N SER A 121 5.04 -0.07 25.12
CA SER A 121 3.74 0.53 24.85
C SER A 121 3.21 0.14 23.46
N LEU A 122 1.89 0.24 23.24
CA LEU A 122 1.31 0.02 21.91
C LEU A 122 1.90 0.96 20.86
N ARG A 123 2.24 2.21 21.23
CA ARG A 123 2.88 3.15 20.29
C ARG A 123 4.31 2.76 19.92
N ASP A 124 5.07 2.15 20.86
CA ASP A 124 6.43 1.68 20.57
C ASP A 124 6.39 0.40 19.72
N LEU A 125 5.39 -0.47 19.94
CA LEU A 125 5.11 -1.59 19.06
C LEU A 125 4.72 -1.12 17.65
N ALA A 126 3.91 -0.05 17.53
CA ALA A 126 3.58 0.56 16.26
C ALA A 126 4.83 1.12 15.54
N TYR A 127 5.75 1.76 16.27
CA TYR A 127 7.03 2.17 15.73
C TYR A 127 7.83 0.98 15.18
N LEU A 128 7.98 -0.10 15.93
CA LEU A 128 8.70 -1.29 15.47
C LEU A 128 8.02 -1.93 14.24
N ALA A 129 6.69 -2.07 14.26
CA ALA A 129 5.93 -2.63 13.16
C ALA A 129 6.06 -1.82 11.86
N LEU A 130 6.16 -0.48 11.96
CA LEU A 130 6.23 0.43 10.81
C LEU A 130 7.66 0.66 10.34
N ALA A 131 8.52 1.20 11.22
CA ALA A 131 9.85 1.70 10.87
C ALA A 131 10.82 0.58 10.48
N VAL A 132 10.81 -0.54 11.20
CA VAL A 132 11.67 -1.70 10.94
C VAL A 132 10.91 -2.91 10.43
N SER A 133 9.60 -2.78 10.21
CA SER A 133 8.73 -3.87 9.72
C SER A 133 8.69 -5.12 10.62
N ASP A 134 8.83 -4.95 11.94
CA ASP A 134 8.85 -6.03 12.92
C ASP A 134 7.57 -6.88 12.87
N ASN A 135 7.73 -8.19 12.75
CA ASN A 135 6.63 -9.13 12.63
C ASN A 135 5.95 -9.43 13.97
N ALA A 136 6.75 -9.64 15.02
CA ALA A 136 6.22 -9.94 16.35
C ALA A 136 5.49 -8.74 16.94
N ALA A 137 6.02 -7.52 16.77
CA ALA A 137 5.32 -6.30 17.16
C ALA A 137 4.00 -6.13 16.39
N ALA A 138 3.99 -6.43 15.08
CA ALA A 138 2.77 -6.37 14.28
C ALA A 138 1.72 -7.38 14.76
N ASP A 139 2.12 -8.61 15.13
CA ASP A 139 1.17 -9.61 15.60
C ASP A 139 0.53 -9.25 16.94
N VAL A 140 1.28 -8.64 17.87
CA VAL A 140 0.69 -8.09 19.10
C VAL A 140 -0.37 -7.03 18.78
N LEU A 141 -0.13 -6.18 17.77
CA LEU A 141 -1.12 -5.19 17.34
C LEU A 141 -2.29 -5.81 16.57
N TRP A 142 -2.08 -6.89 15.83
CA TRP A 142 -3.16 -7.69 15.22
C TRP A 142 -4.05 -8.35 16.28
N ASP A 143 -3.45 -8.90 17.34
CA ASP A 143 -4.18 -9.49 18.45
C ASP A 143 -5.01 -8.41 19.21
N GLU A 144 -4.54 -7.16 19.25
CA GLU A 144 -5.24 -6.02 19.88
C GLU A 144 -6.42 -5.52 19.05
N ILE A 145 -6.25 -5.39 17.74
CA ILE A 145 -7.22 -4.72 16.83
C ILE A 145 -8.19 -5.72 16.20
N GLY A 146 -7.69 -6.88 15.78
CA GLY A 146 -8.43 -7.89 15.04
C GLY A 146 -8.60 -7.56 13.55
N LEU A 147 -8.65 -8.61 12.72
CA LEU A 147 -8.81 -8.50 11.26
C LEU A 147 -10.11 -7.79 10.86
N ASP A 148 -11.21 -8.11 11.54
CA ASP A 148 -12.53 -7.55 11.25
C ASP A 148 -12.58 -6.04 11.45
N THR A 149 -11.89 -5.51 12.47
CA THR A 149 -11.83 -4.08 12.73
C THR A 149 -11.04 -3.36 11.63
N VAL A 150 -9.93 -3.96 11.18
CA VAL A 150 -9.15 -3.41 10.05
C VAL A 150 -10.00 -3.43 8.78
N ASN A 151 -10.65 -4.53 8.46
CA ASN A 151 -11.49 -4.64 7.26
C ASN A 151 -12.65 -3.65 7.28
N ARG A 152 -13.31 -3.49 8.42
CA ARG A 152 -14.37 -2.48 8.60
C ARG A 152 -13.84 -1.06 8.39
N THR A 153 -12.68 -0.72 8.97
CA THR A 153 -12.04 0.58 8.78
C THR A 153 -11.72 0.84 7.31
N MET A 154 -11.16 -0.14 6.60
CA MET A 154 -10.88 0.02 5.16
C MET A 154 -12.16 0.22 4.35
N ALA A 155 -13.24 -0.53 4.65
CA ALA A 155 -14.54 -0.36 3.99
C ALA A 155 -15.16 1.02 4.28
N GLU A 156 -15.10 1.52 5.52
CA GLU A 156 -15.56 2.87 5.89
C GLU A 156 -14.81 3.98 5.15
N LEU A 157 -13.53 3.75 4.82
CA LEU A 157 -12.72 4.66 4.00
C LEU A 157 -12.94 4.47 2.49
N GLY A 158 -13.87 3.60 2.08
CA GLY A 158 -14.16 3.32 0.67
C GLY A 158 -13.15 2.38 -0.02
N LEU A 159 -12.26 1.72 0.73
CA LEU A 159 -11.18 0.87 0.23
C LEU A 159 -11.65 -0.60 0.19
N THR A 160 -12.59 -0.90 -0.67
CA THR A 160 -13.33 -2.19 -0.69
C THR A 160 -12.50 -3.36 -1.24
N ARG A 161 -11.38 -3.10 -1.88
CA ARG A 161 -10.44 -4.09 -2.42
C ARG A 161 -9.24 -4.33 -1.49
N THR A 162 -9.13 -3.55 -0.41
CA THR A 162 -8.10 -3.67 0.62
C THR A 162 -8.63 -4.56 1.74
N ILE A 163 -8.16 -5.81 1.79
CA ILE A 163 -8.68 -6.84 2.67
C ILE A 163 -7.55 -7.49 3.46
N ALA A 164 -7.70 -7.50 4.78
CA ALA A 164 -6.90 -8.32 5.69
C ALA A 164 -7.51 -9.74 5.78
N VAL A 165 -6.70 -10.74 5.46
CA VAL A 165 -7.12 -12.17 5.45
C VAL A 165 -6.50 -12.91 6.62
N HIS A 166 -5.31 -12.50 7.06
CA HIS A 166 -4.52 -13.18 8.09
C HIS A 166 -3.56 -12.21 8.80
N THR A 167 -3.14 -12.57 9.98
CA THR A 167 -2.04 -11.98 10.75
C THR A 167 -0.68 -12.31 10.11
N VAL A 168 0.41 -11.76 10.65
CA VAL A 168 1.75 -12.12 10.17
C VAL A 168 2.10 -13.55 10.56
N ARG A 169 1.69 -14.00 11.75
CA ARG A 169 1.88 -15.39 12.24
C ARG A 169 1.24 -16.40 11.29
N GLU A 170 -0.01 -16.16 10.90
CA GLU A 170 -0.76 -17.02 9.98
C GLU A 170 -0.16 -17.01 8.57
N LEU A 171 0.37 -15.85 8.09
CA LEU A 171 1.12 -15.78 6.84
C LEU A 171 2.35 -16.70 6.86
N PHE A 172 3.12 -16.66 7.96
CA PHE A 172 4.31 -17.52 8.10
C PHE A 172 3.93 -19.00 8.23
N THR A 173 2.80 -19.32 8.87
CA THR A 173 2.27 -20.69 8.90
C THR A 173 1.94 -21.18 7.49
N ALA A 174 1.19 -20.39 6.71
CA ALA A 174 0.88 -20.73 5.32
C ALA A 174 2.14 -20.88 4.45
N LEU A 175 3.14 -20.03 4.67
CA LEU A 175 4.41 -20.11 3.95
C LEU A 175 5.17 -21.41 4.31
N ALA A 176 5.21 -21.79 5.58
CA ALA A 176 5.86 -23.02 6.04
C ALA A 176 5.15 -24.28 5.52
N GLU A 177 3.81 -24.26 5.47
CA GLU A 177 3.02 -25.35 4.87
C GLU A 177 3.32 -25.52 3.38
N ASP A 178 3.42 -24.40 2.62
CA ASP A 178 3.65 -24.43 1.18
C ASP A 178 5.09 -24.84 0.81
N THR A 179 6.08 -24.50 1.67
CA THR A 179 7.50 -24.76 1.37
C THR A 179 8.02 -26.07 1.93
N GLY A 180 7.36 -26.65 2.96
CA GLY A 180 7.96 -27.69 3.80
C GLY A 180 9.07 -27.11 4.68
N GLN A 181 9.31 -27.69 5.85
CA GLN A 181 10.11 -27.04 6.90
C GLN A 181 11.64 -26.97 6.63
N ASP A 182 12.22 -27.69 5.63
CA ASP A 182 13.66 -27.95 5.56
C ASP A 182 14.36 -27.76 4.20
N SER A 183 13.75 -27.09 3.20
CA SER A 183 14.37 -27.00 1.88
C SER A 183 14.62 -25.57 1.39
N PRO A 184 15.73 -25.33 0.66
CA PRO A 184 15.84 -24.13 -0.18
C PRO A 184 14.62 -24.07 -1.10
N VAL A 185 13.95 -22.93 -1.11
CA VAL A 185 12.67 -22.79 -1.84
C VAL A 185 12.96 -22.84 -3.34
N GLU A 186 12.70 -23.98 -3.95
CA GLU A 186 12.82 -24.17 -5.40
C GLU A 186 11.95 -23.17 -6.16
N PRO A 187 12.39 -22.63 -7.32
CA PRO A 187 11.60 -21.67 -8.11
C PRO A 187 10.19 -22.16 -8.45
N ALA A 188 10.01 -23.47 -8.67
CA ALA A 188 8.72 -24.08 -8.94
C ALA A 188 7.79 -24.07 -7.71
N VAL A 189 8.32 -24.11 -6.49
CA VAL A 189 7.58 -23.96 -5.25
C VAL A 189 7.20 -22.49 -5.05
N VAL A 190 8.17 -21.56 -5.25
CA VAL A 190 7.88 -20.12 -5.15
C VAL A 190 6.72 -19.70 -6.05
N ALA A 191 6.64 -20.25 -7.27
CA ALA A 191 5.58 -19.91 -8.21
C ALA A 191 4.15 -20.26 -7.71
N ARG A 192 4.03 -21.16 -6.73
CA ARG A 192 2.77 -21.69 -6.20
C ARG A 192 2.45 -21.27 -4.76
N LEU A 193 3.27 -20.41 -4.14
CA LEU A 193 3.04 -19.95 -2.78
C LEU A 193 1.71 -19.19 -2.67
N ARG A 194 0.83 -19.64 -1.79
CA ARG A 194 -0.48 -18.98 -1.52
C ARG A 194 -0.31 -17.53 -1.11
N VAL A 195 0.76 -17.22 -0.39
CA VAL A 195 1.06 -15.85 0.08
C VAL A 195 1.37 -14.86 -1.05
N LEU A 196 1.60 -15.34 -2.29
CA LEU A 196 1.82 -14.51 -3.48
C LEU A 196 0.55 -14.29 -4.31
N ASP A 197 -0.53 -15.02 -4.03
CA ASP A 197 -1.81 -14.91 -4.72
C ASP A 197 -2.76 -14.03 -3.91
N PRO A 198 -3.21 -12.88 -4.44
CA PRO A 198 -4.12 -11.97 -3.74
C PRO A 198 -5.48 -12.60 -3.40
N ALA A 199 -5.84 -13.75 -3.97
CA ALA A 199 -7.06 -14.47 -3.59
C ALA A 199 -6.96 -15.08 -2.17
N PHE A 200 -5.75 -15.40 -1.70
CA PHE A 200 -5.52 -16.15 -0.46
C PHE A 200 -4.76 -15.38 0.62
N THR A 201 -4.41 -14.12 0.38
CA THR A 201 -3.57 -13.34 1.29
C THR A 201 -4.07 -11.91 1.46
N ASN A 202 -3.45 -11.16 2.38
CA ASN A 202 -3.70 -9.74 2.55
C ASN A 202 -3.45 -9.02 1.22
N ARG A 203 -4.45 -8.30 0.74
CA ARG A 203 -4.46 -7.73 -0.60
C ARG A 203 -4.91 -6.27 -0.62
N SER A 204 -4.53 -5.59 -1.68
CA SER A 204 -4.99 -4.25 -2.03
C SER A 204 -4.73 -3.97 -3.51
N THR A 205 -4.90 -2.71 -3.90
CA THR A 205 -4.50 -2.16 -5.20
C THR A 205 -3.61 -0.94 -5.01
N ALA A 206 -2.82 -0.56 -6.01
CA ALA A 206 -1.98 0.63 -5.93
C ALA A 206 -2.84 1.89 -5.73
N ARG A 207 -4.00 1.96 -6.38
CA ARG A 207 -4.95 3.08 -6.24
C ARG A 207 -5.49 3.18 -4.82
N GLU A 208 -5.93 2.08 -4.21
CA GLU A 208 -6.47 2.13 -2.85
C GLU A 208 -5.41 2.46 -1.80
N MET A 209 -4.15 2.04 -2.00
CA MET A 209 -3.07 2.43 -1.09
C MET A 209 -2.76 3.93 -1.16
N THR A 210 -2.78 4.55 -2.34
CA THR A 210 -2.63 6.01 -2.42
C THR A 210 -3.85 6.74 -1.89
N ALA A 211 -5.05 6.18 -2.03
CA ALA A 211 -6.26 6.73 -1.42
C ALA A 211 -6.20 6.68 0.12
N LEU A 212 -5.68 5.57 0.70
CA LEU A 212 -5.43 5.47 2.14
C LEU A 212 -4.43 6.52 2.63
N LEU A 213 -3.32 6.70 1.90
CA LEU A 213 -2.33 7.73 2.21
C LEU A 213 -2.91 9.13 2.09
N ALA A 214 -3.71 9.41 1.06
CA ALA A 214 -4.41 10.68 0.90
C ALA A 214 -5.35 10.95 2.10
N ALA A 215 -6.16 9.99 2.48
CA ALA A 215 -7.05 10.10 3.63
C ALA A 215 -6.27 10.33 4.94
N LEU A 216 -5.08 9.73 5.11
CA LEU A 216 -4.21 9.96 6.27
C LEU A 216 -3.62 11.38 6.26
N TRP A 217 -3.19 11.89 5.09
CA TRP A 217 -2.60 13.22 4.97
C TRP A 217 -3.63 14.34 5.09
N HIS A 218 -4.86 14.13 4.63
CA HIS A 218 -5.97 15.07 4.80
C HIS A 218 -6.61 15.00 6.20
N GLY A 219 -6.33 13.96 6.98
CA GLY A 219 -6.87 13.78 8.33
C GLY A 219 -8.18 12.99 8.38
N ASP A 220 -8.69 12.52 7.25
CA ASP A 220 -9.95 11.79 7.15
C ASP A 220 -9.84 10.36 7.73
N ALA A 221 -8.68 9.70 7.53
CA ALA A 221 -8.45 8.36 8.06
C ALA A 221 -8.19 8.39 9.57
N CYS A 222 -7.44 9.38 10.05
CA CYS A 222 -7.07 9.51 11.45
C CYS A 222 -6.89 11.00 11.80
N PRO A 223 -7.88 11.64 12.43
CA PRO A 223 -7.84 13.07 12.74
C PRO A 223 -6.90 13.39 13.92
N GLY A 224 -6.45 14.65 13.98
CA GLY A 224 -5.73 15.22 15.09
C GLY A 224 -4.30 14.70 15.31
N GLU A 225 -3.87 14.72 16.56
CA GLU A 225 -2.51 14.32 16.95
C GLU A 225 -2.18 12.87 16.63
N PRO A 226 -3.07 11.85 16.82
CA PRO A 226 -2.78 10.49 16.43
C PRO A 226 -2.42 10.34 14.95
N GLY A 227 -3.13 11.02 14.03
CA GLY A 227 -2.80 11.03 12.62
C GLY A 227 -1.44 11.68 12.33
N ALA A 228 -1.12 12.78 13.00
CA ALA A 228 0.19 13.43 12.89
C ALA A 228 1.31 12.50 13.39
N ALA A 229 1.10 11.81 14.50
CA ALA A 229 2.04 10.82 15.03
C ALA A 229 2.28 9.67 14.03
N LEU A 230 1.23 9.13 13.40
CA LEU A 230 1.36 8.07 12.41
C LEU A 230 2.13 8.54 11.15
N ARG A 231 1.85 9.77 10.65
CA ARG A 231 2.66 10.34 9.54
C ARG A 231 4.13 10.47 9.91
N ARG A 232 4.43 10.93 11.15
CA ARG A 232 5.80 10.97 11.66
C ARG A 232 6.45 9.59 11.68
N LEU A 233 5.74 8.54 12.11
CA LEU A 233 6.27 7.17 12.12
C LEU A 233 6.62 6.66 10.72
N LEU A 234 5.82 6.98 9.70
CA LEU A 234 6.12 6.65 8.30
C LEU A 234 7.44 7.27 7.82
N GLY A 235 7.79 8.46 8.32
CA GLY A 235 9.07 9.12 8.04
C GLY A 235 10.28 8.53 8.78
N LEU A 236 10.07 7.59 9.71
CA LEU A 236 11.14 6.92 10.46
C LEU A 236 11.53 5.56 9.86
N GLN A 237 11.01 5.21 8.68
CA GLN A 237 11.37 3.96 8.02
C GLN A 237 12.88 3.88 7.73
N VAL A 238 13.50 2.76 8.10
CA VAL A 238 14.96 2.58 8.02
C VAL A 238 15.44 1.99 6.66
N TRP A 239 14.55 1.75 5.71
CA TRP A 239 14.85 1.12 4.42
C TRP A 239 14.90 2.16 3.28
N PRO A 240 16.06 2.76 2.92
CA PRO A 240 16.12 3.85 1.95
C PRO A 240 16.27 3.40 0.49
N HIS A 241 16.40 2.10 0.24
CA HIS A 241 16.82 1.54 -1.05
C HIS A 241 15.70 1.37 -2.09
N ARG A 242 14.44 1.72 -1.74
CA ARG A 242 13.28 1.68 -2.63
C ARG A 242 12.77 3.10 -2.92
N LEU A 243 11.62 3.48 -2.37
CA LEU A 243 10.99 4.77 -2.65
C LEU A 243 11.96 5.94 -2.43
N ALA A 244 12.62 5.98 -1.28
CA ALA A 244 13.55 7.06 -0.93
C ALA A 244 14.76 7.16 -1.88
N SER A 245 15.19 6.06 -2.51
CA SER A 245 16.29 6.10 -3.48
C SER A 245 16.00 6.93 -4.74
N GLY A 246 14.71 7.15 -5.05
CA GLY A 246 14.29 8.04 -6.14
C GLY A 246 14.37 9.53 -5.78
N PHE A 247 14.55 9.86 -4.50
CA PHE A 247 14.52 11.23 -3.99
C PHE A 247 15.72 11.52 -3.08
N PRO A 248 16.96 11.44 -3.63
CA PRO A 248 18.20 11.62 -2.86
C PRO A 248 18.49 13.11 -2.62
N PHE A 249 17.55 13.83 -2.00
CA PHE A 249 17.64 15.26 -1.70
C PHE A 249 17.39 15.47 -0.22
N ASP A 250 18.25 16.26 0.44
CA ASP A 250 18.19 16.47 1.90
C ASP A 250 16.93 17.22 2.35
N ASP A 251 16.31 17.99 1.45
CA ASP A 251 15.12 18.80 1.70
C ASP A 251 13.80 18.12 1.28
N VAL A 252 13.86 16.93 0.68
CA VAL A 252 12.69 16.13 0.32
C VAL A 252 12.46 15.05 1.37
N ARG A 253 11.26 15.03 1.95
CA ARG A 253 10.89 14.01 2.95
C ARG A 253 10.17 12.85 2.30
N VAL A 254 10.59 11.64 2.62
CA VAL A 254 9.95 10.41 2.16
C VAL A 254 9.40 9.65 3.36
N HIS A 255 8.10 9.43 3.35
CA HIS A 255 7.35 8.68 4.34
C HIS A 255 6.90 7.37 3.72
N GLY A 256 7.32 6.21 4.22
CA GLY A 256 7.06 4.99 3.50
C GLY A 256 6.81 3.75 4.35
N LYS A 257 6.24 2.73 3.71
CA LYS A 257 6.12 1.37 4.23
C LYS A 257 6.46 0.36 3.15
N THR A 258 7.49 -0.42 3.41
CA THR A 258 7.93 -1.51 2.52
C THR A 258 7.11 -2.79 2.71
N GLY A 259 7.05 -3.60 1.65
CA GLY A 259 6.54 -4.97 1.66
C GLY A 259 7.50 -5.90 0.94
N THR A 260 7.77 -7.07 1.52
CA THR A 260 8.71 -8.05 0.95
C THR A 260 8.21 -9.47 1.20
N LEU A 261 8.07 -10.22 0.13
CA LEU A 261 7.90 -11.68 0.12
C LEU A 261 8.79 -12.27 -0.98
N PRO A 262 8.92 -13.58 -1.10
CA PRO A 262 9.59 -14.18 -2.26
C PRO A 262 9.09 -13.54 -3.56
N THR A 263 9.96 -13.10 -4.43
CA THR A 263 9.69 -12.36 -5.68
C THR A 263 9.04 -10.98 -5.54
N LEU A 264 8.40 -10.64 -4.43
CA LEU A 264 7.70 -9.36 -4.25
C LEU A 264 8.59 -8.30 -3.59
N ARG A 265 8.62 -7.12 -4.19
CA ARG A 265 9.22 -5.89 -3.64
C ARG A 265 8.22 -4.77 -3.79
N HIS A 266 7.82 -4.18 -2.69
CA HIS A 266 6.78 -3.16 -2.65
C HIS A 266 7.20 -2.00 -1.78
N GLU A 267 6.72 -0.82 -2.10
CA GLU A 267 6.67 0.29 -1.17
C GLU A 267 5.51 1.22 -1.51
N VAL A 268 4.85 1.72 -0.47
CA VAL A 268 3.85 2.77 -0.54
C VAL A 268 4.24 3.91 0.38
N GLY A 269 3.94 5.15 0.01
CA GLY A 269 4.35 6.28 0.84
C GLY A 269 3.96 7.63 0.27
N VAL A 270 4.37 8.68 0.98
CA VAL A 270 4.20 10.07 0.54
C VAL A 270 5.56 10.75 0.45
N VAL A 271 5.76 11.47 -0.63
CA VAL A 271 6.92 12.34 -0.85
C VAL A 271 6.48 13.78 -0.69
N GLU A 272 7.15 14.52 0.19
CA GLU A 272 6.89 15.93 0.48
C GLU A 272 8.09 16.79 0.05
N TYR A 273 7.82 17.77 -0.79
CA TYR A 273 8.80 18.72 -1.28
C TYR A 273 8.78 20.03 -0.47
N PRO A 274 9.90 20.76 -0.39
CA PRO A 274 9.98 22.02 0.37
C PRO A 274 9.11 23.13 -0.21
N ASP A 275 8.72 23.05 -1.48
CA ASP A 275 7.77 23.95 -2.14
C ASP A 275 6.30 23.67 -1.82
N GLY A 276 6.04 22.69 -0.94
CA GLY A 276 4.71 22.29 -0.49
C GLY A 276 4.08 21.15 -1.29
N GLY A 277 4.65 20.72 -2.41
CA GLY A 277 4.11 19.59 -3.21
C GLY A 277 4.14 18.28 -2.44
N ARG A 278 3.01 17.54 -2.43
CA ARG A 278 2.83 16.29 -1.69
C ARG A 278 2.26 15.22 -2.62
N TYR A 279 2.98 14.10 -2.73
CA TYR A 279 2.64 13.05 -3.70
C TYR A 279 2.51 11.70 -3.00
N ALA A 280 1.31 11.11 -3.02
CA ALA A 280 1.09 9.74 -2.57
C ALA A 280 1.49 8.76 -3.68
N LEU A 281 2.23 7.73 -3.32
CA LEU A 281 2.81 6.75 -4.21
C LEU A 281 2.53 5.34 -3.71
N ALA A 282 2.18 4.44 -4.61
CA ALA A 282 2.13 3.01 -4.36
C ALA A 282 2.77 2.27 -5.53
N VAL A 283 3.85 1.57 -5.24
CA VAL A 283 4.60 0.79 -6.24
C VAL A 283 4.67 -0.66 -5.78
N PHE A 284 4.09 -1.54 -6.57
CA PHE A 284 4.09 -2.98 -6.34
C PHE A 284 4.83 -3.66 -7.47
N THR A 285 5.86 -4.46 -7.13
CA THR A 285 6.63 -5.18 -8.14
C THR A 285 6.71 -6.66 -7.84
N ARG A 286 6.73 -7.47 -8.93
CA ARG A 286 7.01 -8.90 -8.89
C ARG A 286 8.19 -9.20 -9.81
N ALA A 287 9.28 -9.68 -9.23
CA ALA A 287 10.47 -10.10 -9.98
C ALA A 287 10.27 -11.49 -10.59
N ALA A 288 10.87 -11.70 -11.75
CA ALA A 288 11.00 -13.03 -12.33
C ALA A 288 12.03 -13.91 -11.56
N ALA A 289 13.04 -13.25 -10.97
CA ALA A 289 14.05 -13.92 -10.16
C ALA A 289 13.53 -14.25 -8.76
N THR A 290 13.94 -15.40 -8.21
CA THR A 290 13.58 -15.90 -6.88
C THR A 290 14.64 -15.62 -5.82
N SER A 291 15.70 -14.89 -6.15
CA SER A 291 16.78 -14.52 -5.23
C SER A 291 16.25 -13.74 -4.02
N ILE A 292 16.86 -13.97 -2.85
CA ILE A 292 16.52 -13.24 -1.62
C ILE A 292 16.83 -11.74 -1.77
N THR A 293 17.96 -11.42 -2.40
CA THR A 293 18.40 -10.04 -2.64
C THR A 293 18.15 -9.67 -4.11
N LEU A 294 17.42 -8.58 -4.32
CA LEU A 294 16.98 -8.11 -5.64
C LEU A 294 17.21 -6.59 -5.76
N PRO A 295 18.48 -6.12 -5.80
CA PRO A 295 18.78 -4.69 -5.72
C PRO A 295 18.23 -3.89 -6.91
N THR A 296 18.18 -4.47 -8.10
CA THR A 296 17.61 -3.81 -9.28
C THR A 296 16.09 -3.64 -9.16
N ALA A 297 15.38 -4.64 -8.60
CA ALA A 297 13.95 -4.56 -8.33
C ALA A 297 13.65 -3.53 -7.23
N ASP A 298 14.50 -3.45 -6.20
CA ASP A 298 14.37 -2.46 -5.14
C ASP A 298 14.57 -1.03 -5.70
N ALA A 299 15.62 -0.78 -6.49
CA ALA A 299 15.92 0.52 -7.09
C ALA A 299 14.86 0.96 -8.11
N ALA A 300 14.26 0.02 -8.85
CA ALA A 300 13.21 0.31 -9.83
C ALA A 300 11.98 0.98 -9.19
N ILE A 301 11.70 0.71 -7.90
CA ILE A 301 10.61 1.36 -7.15
C ILE A 301 10.88 2.87 -7.05
N GLY A 302 12.08 3.26 -6.64
CA GLY A 302 12.48 4.67 -6.55
C GLY A 302 12.49 5.36 -7.92
N THR A 303 13.05 4.69 -8.94
CA THR A 303 13.07 5.20 -10.31
C THR A 303 11.67 5.45 -10.85
N ALA A 304 10.77 4.47 -10.73
CA ALA A 304 9.39 4.59 -11.20
C ALA A 304 8.63 5.69 -10.45
N ALA A 305 8.80 5.77 -9.13
CA ALA A 305 8.20 6.80 -8.29
C ALA A 305 8.67 8.20 -8.70
N ARG A 306 9.98 8.39 -8.93
CA ARG A 306 10.54 9.66 -9.38
C ARG A 306 9.97 10.08 -10.75
N LEU A 307 9.93 9.18 -11.72
CA LEU A 307 9.37 9.46 -13.04
C LEU A 307 7.90 9.90 -12.96
N ALA A 308 7.12 9.26 -12.08
CA ALA A 308 5.72 9.62 -11.89
C ALA A 308 5.56 10.99 -11.23
N VAL A 309 6.32 11.28 -10.17
CA VAL A 309 6.26 12.58 -9.48
C VAL A 309 6.72 13.71 -10.40
N ASP A 310 7.81 13.54 -11.15
CA ASP A 310 8.29 14.56 -12.09
C ASP A 310 7.22 14.89 -13.13
N ALA A 311 6.48 13.90 -13.64
CA ALA A 311 5.38 14.12 -14.58
C ALA A 311 4.22 14.90 -13.95
N LEU A 312 3.83 14.56 -12.72
CA LEU A 312 2.76 15.28 -12.01
C LEU A 312 3.15 16.72 -11.71
N ARG A 313 4.41 16.97 -11.31
CA ARG A 313 4.93 18.32 -11.06
C ARG A 313 4.99 19.22 -12.31
N LEU A 314 5.14 18.63 -13.49
CA LEU A 314 5.10 19.37 -14.75
C LEU A 314 3.67 19.77 -15.16
N THR A 315 2.68 18.96 -14.80
CA THR A 315 1.26 19.23 -15.14
C THR A 315 0.58 20.19 -14.15
N SER A 316 1.18 20.42 -12.98
CA SER A 316 0.65 21.30 -11.91
C SER A 316 1.20 22.73 -11.99
N ARG A 317 2.07 23.03 -12.96
CA ARG A 317 2.61 24.37 -13.25
C ARG A 317 1.89 24.98 -14.44
#